data_0e2f0fc2275c76b439d761fdf39a03bc
#
_entry.id   0e2f0fc2275c76b439d761fdf39a03bc
#
_cell.length_a   1.000
_cell.length_b   1.000
_cell.length_c   1.000
_cell.angle_alpha   90.00
_cell.angle_beta   90.00
_cell.angle_gamma   90.00
#
_symmetry.space_group_name_H-M   'P 1'
#
loop_
_entity.id
_entity.type
_entity.pdbx_description
1 polymer ?
#
loop_
_entity_poly.entity_id
_entity_poly.type
_entity_poly.pdbx_seq_one_letter_code
_entity_poly.pdbx_strand_id
1 'polypeptide(L)'
;DSIRTIISEFNTQYEKEYSYQLDSQVDMIQFHLVVSIEIEKPALQKNQLTNKSIADAIKSKRKVDFDEDGIHESNIYDFDELEPGMTFKGPAVIEDPSTTIVLFPNQNCKVDEYLNLHIDITPSFKNE
;
A
#
# COMPACT_ATOMS: atom_id res chain seq x y z
N ASP A 1 13.24 2.95 47.77
CA ASP A 1 14.49 2.42 47.21
C ASP A 1 14.59 2.56 45.68
N SER A 2 13.52 2.47 44.94
CA SER A 2 13.51 2.59 43.46
C SER A 2 14.06 3.95 42.94
N ILE A 3 13.76 5.06 43.62
CA ILE A 3 14.22 6.38 43.24
C ILE A 3 15.77 6.48 43.33
N ARG A 4 16.35 5.94 44.39
CA ARG A 4 17.80 5.94 44.58
C ARG A 4 18.50 5.12 43.50
N THR A 5 17.91 4.02 43.10
CA THR A 5 18.43 3.18 42.02
C THR A 5 18.41 3.96 40.69
N ILE A 6 17.30 4.63 40.37
CA ILE A 6 17.18 5.46 39.15
C ILE A 6 18.23 6.57 39.13
N ILE A 7 18.42 7.27 40.26
CA ILE A 7 19.46 8.33 40.35
C ILE A 7 20.86 7.75 40.17
N SER A 8 21.14 6.60 40.77
CA SER A 8 22.45 5.94 40.61
C SER A 8 22.71 5.50 39.18
N GLU A 9 21.71 4.93 38.52
CA GLU A 9 21.80 4.54 37.10
C GLU A 9 21.97 5.75 36.19
N PHE A 10 21.22 6.82 36.45
CA PHE A 10 21.38 8.09 35.74
C PHE A 10 22.80 8.63 35.84
N ASN A 11 23.34 8.73 37.05
CA ASN A 11 24.69 9.23 37.25
C ASN A 11 25.75 8.37 36.53
N THR A 12 25.57 7.04 36.57
CA THR A 12 26.46 6.11 35.85
C THR A 12 26.38 6.33 34.33
N GLN A 13 25.19 6.49 33.80
CA GLN A 13 25.03 6.74 32.36
C GLN A 13 25.54 8.13 31.97
N TYR A 14 25.30 9.14 32.81
CA TYR A 14 25.82 10.50 32.62
C TYR A 14 27.36 10.54 32.56
N GLU A 15 28.01 9.86 33.51
CA GLU A 15 29.48 9.75 33.51
C GLU A 15 30.00 9.07 32.26
N LYS A 16 29.33 8.04 31.79
CA LYS A 16 29.70 7.33 30.56
C LYS A 16 29.58 8.24 29.30
N GLU A 17 28.56 9.07 29.24
CA GLU A 17 28.30 9.97 28.10
C GLU A 17 29.21 11.22 28.12
N TYR A 18 29.41 11.80 29.31
CA TYR A 18 30.08 13.09 29.45
C TYR A 18 31.46 13.02 30.11
N SER A 19 31.92 11.83 30.56
CA SER A 19 33.23 11.58 31.21
C SER A 19 33.43 12.28 32.56
N TYR A 20 32.34 12.76 33.20
CA TYR A 20 32.34 13.31 34.55
C TYR A 20 30.97 13.14 35.21
N GLN A 21 30.96 13.18 36.55
CA GLN A 21 29.72 13.18 37.33
C GLN A 21 29.36 14.59 37.77
N LEU A 22 28.05 14.89 37.80
CA LEU A 22 27.52 16.11 38.41
C LEU A 22 27.26 15.87 39.89
N ASP A 23 27.91 16.67 40.75
CA ASP A 23 27.59 16.70 42.18
C ASP A 23 26.42 17.67 42.42
N SER A 24 25.25 17.33 41.88
CA SER A 24 24.04 18.14 41.97
C SER A 24 22.81 17.26 42.15
N GLN A 25 21.76 17.90 42.65
CA GLN A 25 20.45 17.25 42.79
C GLN A 25 19.90 16.86 41.43
N VAL A 26 19.36 15.64 41.31
CA VAL A 26 18.69 15.16 40.10
C VAL A 26 17.17 15.29 40.27
N ASP A 27 16.54 16.03 39.39
CA ASP A 27 15.10 16.20 39.36
C ASP A 27 14.49 15.36 38.24
N MET A 28 13.49 14.54 38.55
CA MET A 28 12.71 13.79 37.56
C MET A 28 11.53 14.64 37.12
N ILE A 29 11.60 15.14 35.91
CA ILE A 29 10.59 16.06 35.37
C ILE A 29 9.48 15.36 34.58
N GLN A 30 9.70 14.12 34.12
CA GLN A 30 8.73 13.41 33.29
C GLN A 30 8.96 11.90 33.31
N PHE A 31 7.87 11.15 33.24
CA PHE A 31 7.87 9.70 33.01
C PHE A 31 7.15 9.39 31.70
N HIS A 32 7.77 8.58 30.85
CA HIS A 32 7.14 8.03 29.66
C HIS A 32 6.95 6.53 29.84
N LEU A 33 5.70 6.07 29.80
CA LEU A 33 5.39 4.64 29.75
C LEU A 33 4.83 4.30 28.37
N VAL A 34 5.50 3.39 27.68
CA VAL A 34 5.02 2.84 26.41
C VAL A 34 4.59 1.40 26.68
N VAL A 35 3.32 1.12 26.43
CA VAL A 35 2.76 -0.23 26.49
C VAL A 35 2.40 -0.65 25.08
N SER A 36 2.94 -1.76 24.60
CA SER A 36 2.61 -2.34 23.30
C SER A 36 2.02 -3.74 23.50
N ILE A 37 0.96 -4.01 22.77
CA ILE A 37 0.34 -5.34 22.71
C ILE A 37 0.52 -5.84 21.28
N GLU A 38 1.05 -7.04 21.15
CA GLU A 38 1.08 -7.73 19.86
C GLU A 38 -0.33 -8.25 19.55
N ILE A 39 -0.91 -7.76 18.43
CA ILE A 39 -2.21 -8.19 17.97
C ILE A 39 -1.99 -9.16 16.81
N GLU A 40 -2.67 -10.29 16.82
CA GLU A 40 -2.70 -11.17 15.66
C GLU A 40 -3.26 -10.42 14.45
N LYS A 41 -2.46 -10.34 13.38
CA LYS A 41 -2.92 -9.74 12.13
C LYS A 41 -3.90 -10.69 11.45
N PRO A 42 -5.04 -10.19 10.96
CA PRO A 42 -5.98 -11.02 10.22
C PRO A 42 -5.26 -11.61 8.99
N ALA A 43 -5.39 -12.92 8.79
CA ALA A 43 -4.89 -13.57 7.59
C ALA A 43 -5.75 -13.15 6.40
N LEU A 44 -5.11 -12.61 5.37
CA LEU A 44 -5.79 -12.34 4.11
C LEU A 44 -6.21 -13.67 3.47
N GLN A 45 -7.48 -13.78 3.14
CA GLN A 45 -8.00 -14.95 2.44
C GLN A 45 -7.59 -14.89 0.97
N LYS A 46 -7.01 -15.99 0.49
CA LYS A 46 -6.69 -16.16 -0.93
C LYS A 46 -7.92 -16.72 -1.66
N ASN A 47 -8.27 -16.08 -2.74
CA ASN A 47 -9.30 -16.57 -3.64
C ASN A 47 -8.69 -17.58 -4.63
N GLN A 48 -9.50 -18.53 -5.07
CA GLN A 48 -9.06 -19.51 -6.07
C GLN A 48 -8.96 -18.85 -7.45
N LEU A 49 -7.97 -19.26 -8.24
CA LEU A 49 -7.86 -18.83 -9.63
C LEU A 49 -9.09 -19.29 -10.42
N THR A 50 -9.62 -18.39 -11.23
CA THR A 50 -10.77 -18.70 -12.08
C THR A 50 -10.36 -19.20 -13.46
N ASN A 51 -11.25 -19.93 -14.10
CA ASN A 51 -11.20 -20.25 -15.53
C ASN A 51 -12.19 -19.40 -16.34
N LYS A 52 -12.88 -18.45 -15.72
CA LYS A 52 -13.81 -17.55 -16.43
C LYS A 52 -13.07 -16.63 -17.37
N SER A 53 -13.76 -16.23 -18.42
CA SER A 53 -13.22 -15.28 -19.39
C SER A 53 -13.30 -13.86 -18.86
N ILE A 54 -12.28 -13.05 -19.15
CA ILE A 54 -12.33 -11.60 -18.89
C ILE A 54 -13.50 -10.91 -19.65
N ALA A 55 -14.02 -11.53 -20.70
CA ALA A 55 -15.16 -11.03 -21.44
C ALA A 55 -16.45 -10.95 -20.59
N ASP A 56 -16.56 -11.82 -19.57
CA ASP A 56 -17.71 -11.85 -18.67
C ASP A 56 -17.74 -10.62 -17.73
N ALA A 57 -16.60 -10.00 -17.49
CA ALA A 57 -16.48 -8.78 -16.68
C ALA A 57 -16.71 -7.49 -17.51
N ILE A 58 -16.94 -7.59 -18.82
CA ILE A 58 -17.19 -6.40 -19.65
C ILE A 58 -18.62 -5.90 -19.45
N LYS A 59 -18.76 -4.74 -18.84
CA LYS A 59 -20.02 -4.04 -18.64
C LYS A 59 -20.50 -3.31 -19.89
N SER A 60 -19.59 -2.68 -20.62
CA SER A 60 -19.89 -1.89 -21.82
C SER A 60 -18.62 -1.58 -22.63
N LYS A 61 -18.81 -0.91 -23.77
CA LYS A 61 -17.73 -0.29 -24.55
C LYS A 61 -18.08 1.15 -24.81
N ARG A 62 -17.08 2.02 -24.71
CA ARG A 62 -17.24 3.44 -25.05
C ARG A 62 -15.94 4.07 -25.51
N LYS A 63 -16.06 5.21 -26.19
CA LYS A 63 -14.89 6.04 -26.50
C LYS A 63 -14.44 6.78 -25.25
N VAL A 64 -13.16 6.67 -24.94
CA VAL A 64 -12.51 7.34 -23.82
C VAL A 64 -11.34 8.14 -24.35
N ASP A 65 -11.20 9.35 -23.87
CA ASP A 65 -10.07 10.23 -24.20
C ASP A 65 -8.95 9.98 -23.19
N PHE A 66 -7.76 9.60 -23.68
CA PHE A 66 -6.56 9.33 -22.90
C PHE A 66 -5.52 10.46 -23.04
N ASP A 67 -6.01 11.67 -23.26
CA ASP A 67 -5.21 12.88 -23.41
C ASP A 67 -4.18 12.76 -24.55
N GLU A 68 -2.89 12.76 -24.26
CA GLU A 68 -1.83 12.67 -25.29
C GLU A 68 -1.88 11.38 -26.13
N ASP A 69 -2.41 10.29 -25.56
CA ASP A 69 -2.60 9.03 -26.27
C ASP A 69 -3.86 9.02 -27.16
N GLY A 70 -4.72 10.06 -27.05
CA GLY A 70 -5.89 10.28 -27.89
C GLY A 70 -7.12 9.45 -27.49
N ILE A 71 -8.12 9.46 -28.40
CA ILE A 71 -9.43 8.84 -28.16
C ILE A 71 -9.42 7.39 -28.65
N HIS A 72 -9.69 6.45 -27.75
CA HIS A 72 -9.78 5.03 -28.05
C HIS A 72 -11.13 4.43 -27.69
N GLU A 73 -11.59 3.46 -28.47
CA GLU A 73 -12.69 2.59 -28.06
C GLU A 73 -12.17 1.64 -26.96
N SER A 74 -12.74 1.74 -25.77
CA SER A 74 -12.26 1.08 -24.57
C SER A 74 -13.32 0.16 -23.97
N ASN A 75 -12.89 -0.99 -23.47
CA ASN A 75 -13.74 -1.84 -22.65
C ASN A 75 -13.90 -1.22 -21.26
N ILE A 76 -15.13 -1.25 -20.78
CA ILE A 76 -15.47 -0.86 -19.41
C ILE A 76 -15.76 -2.14 -18.64
N TYR A 77 -14.93 -2.44 -17.66
CA TYR A 77 -15.02 -3.61 -16.79
C TYR A 77 -15.75 -3.26 -15.50
N ASP A 78 -16.52 -4.20 -14.99
CA ASP A 78 -17.06 -4.15 -13.64
C ASP A 78 -16.06 -4.78 -12.69
N PHE A 79 -15.63 -4.05 -11.64
CA PHE A 79 -14.67 -4.55 -10.68
C PHE A 79 -15.18 -5.79 -9.94
N ASP A 80 -16.49 -5.81 -9.61
CA ASP A 80 -17.10 -6.92 -8.86
C ASP A 80 -17.15 -8.23 -9.67
N GLU A 81 -17.03 -8.15 -11.01
CA GLU A 81 -16.97 -9.33 -11.88
C GLU A 81 -15.53 -9.77 -12.21
N LEU A 82 -14.53 -9.04 -11.72
CA LEU A 82 -13.13 -9.44 -11.88
C LEU A 82 -12.78 -10.57 -10.91
N GLU A 83 -12.13 -11.61 -11.43
CA GLU A 83 -11.73 -12.76 -10.66
C GLU A 83 -10.22 -13.02 -10.74
N PRO A 84 -9.63 -13.69 -9.72
CA PRO A 84 -8.20 -14.00 -9.68
C PRO A 84 -7.73 -14.78 -10.92
N GLY A 85 -6.63 -14.33 -11.47
CA GLY A 85 -6.02 -14.93 -12.68
C GLY A 85 -6.44 -14.26 -13.98
N MET A 86 -7.47 -13.41 -13.98
CA MET A 86 -7.85 -12.64 -15.16
C MET A 86 -6.74 -11.68 -15.57
N THR A 87 -6.53 -11.54 -16.87
CA THR A 87 -5.56 -10.62 -17.47
C THR A 87 -6.18 -9.90 -18.66
N PHE A 88 -5.91 -8.62 -18.78
CA PHE A 88 -6.41 -7.80 -19.89
C PHE A 88 -5.49 -6.62 -20.16
N LYS A 89 -5.71 -5.96 -21.29
CA LYS A 89 -4.88 -4.86 -21.76
C LYS A 89 -5.68 -3.58 -21.90
N GLY A 90 -4.99 -2.47 -21.71
CA GLY A 90 -5.51 -1.16 -22.10
C GLY A 90 -5.53 -0.95 -23.62
N PRO A 91 -6.29 0.02 -24.09
CA PRO A 91 -7.03 0.99 -23.30
C PRO A 91 -8.30 0.40 -22.66
N ALA A 92 -8.49 0.63 -21.37
CA ALA A 92 -9.63 0.12 -20.62
C ALA A 92 -9.95 0.98 -19.40
N VAL A 93 -11.16 0.83 -18.90
CA VAL A 93 -11.61 1.46 -17.64
C VAL A 93 -12.24 0.38 -16.76
N ILE A 94 -11.88 0.36 -15.48
CA ILE A 94 -12.49 -0.51 -14.48
C ILE A 94 -13.31 0.38 -13.56
N GLU A 95 -14.60 0.10 -13.46
CA GLU A 95 -15.53 0.81 -12.59
C GLU A 95 -15.76 -0.01 -11.32
N ASP A 96 -15.52 0.63 -10.17
CA ASP A 96 -15.82 0.17 -8.82
C ASP A 96 -16.77 1.19 -8.18
N PRO A 97 -17.71 0.81 -7.29
CA PRO A 97 -18.63 1.74 -6.66
C PRO A 97 -17.98 2.96 -5.99
N SER A 98 -16.75 2.83 -5.55
CA SER A 98 -16.00 3.87 -4.82
C SER A 98 -14.95 4.59 -5.66
N THR A 99 -14.51 4.01 -6.79
CA THR A 99 -13.43 4.54 -7.59
C THR A 99 -13.48 4.09 -9.04
N THR A 100 -12.62 4.68 -9.86
CA THR A 100 -12.44 4.30 -11.27
C THR A 100 -10.96 4.14 -11.54
N ILE A 101 -10.57 3.03 -12.15
CA ILE A 101 -9.20 2.72 -12.53
C ILE A 101 -9.08 2.77 -14.04
N VAL A 102 -8.10 3.51 -14.54
CA VAL A 102 -7.86 3.70 -15.97
C VAL A 102 -6.59 2.97 -16.38
N LEU A 103 -6.70 2.10 -17.38
CA LEU A 103 -5.57 1.50 -18.08
C LEU A 103 -5.33 2.25 -19.38
N PHE A 104 -4.16 2.84 -19.50
CA PHE A 104 -3.73 3.51 -20.74
C PHE A 104 -3.41 2.50 -21.84
N PRO A 105 -3.38 2.94 -23.11
CA PRO A 105 -2.87 2.12 -24.19
C PRO A 105 -1.50 1.52 -23.85
N ASN A 106 -1.27 0.25 -24.25
CA ASN A 106 -0.06 -0.52 -23.98
C ASN A 106 0.20 -0.94 -22.53
N GLN A 107 -0.65 -0.62 -21.58
CA GLN A 107 -0.60 -1.17 -20.23
C GLN A 107 -1.27 -2.55 -20.16
N ASN A 108 -0.75 -3.40 -19.26
CA ASN A 108 -1.34 -4.70 -18.98
C ASN A 108 -1.81 -4.73 -17.53
N CYS A 109 -2.93 -5.40 -17.29
CA CYS A 109 -3.44 -5.62 -15.95
C CYS A 109 -3.57 -7.13 -15.68
N LYS A 110 -3.22 -7.52 -14.46
CA LYS A 110 -3.42 -8.87 -13.94
C LYS A 110 -4.09 -8.79 -12.57
N VAL A 111 -5.11 -9.61 -12.36
CA VAL A 111 -5.79 -9.78 -11.06
C VAL A 111 -5.09 -10.88 -10.28
N ASP A 112 -4.65 -10.60 -9.06
CA ASP A 112 -4.00 -11.58 -8.19
C ASP A 112 -5.01 -12.35 -7.31
N GLU A 113 -4.51 -13.27 -6.51
CA GLU A 113 -5.29 -14.13 -5.60
C GLU A 113 -6.00 -13.36 -4.47
N TYR A 114 -5.65 -12.10 -4.26
CA TYR A 114 -6.25 -11.19 -3.27
C TYR A 114 -7.18 -10.15 -3.89
N LEU A 115 -7.44 -10.25 -5.20
CA LEU A 115 -8.17 -9.25 -6.01
C LEU A 115 -7.45 -7.91 -6.15
N ASN A 116 -6.13 -7.88 -5.97
CA ASN A 116 -5.36 -6.70 -6.33
C ASN A 116 -5.14 -6.65 -7.85
N LEU A 117 -5.19 -5.45 -8.39
CA LEU A 117 -4.90 -5.19 -9.79
C LEU A 117 -3.41 -4.81 -9.93
N HIS A 118 -2.64 -5.65 -10.57
CA HIS A 118 -1.26 -5.38 -10.94
C HIS A 118 -1.22 -4.78 -12.34
N ILE A 119 -0.87 -3.51 -12.44
CA ILE A 119 -0.79 -2.79 -13.69
C ILE A 119 0.67 -2.57 -14.05
N ASP A 120 1.10 -3.11 -15.20
CA ASP A 120 2.43 -2.88 -15.73
C ASP A 120 2.46 -1.52 -16.44
N ILE A 121 3.14 -0.57 -15.82
CA ILE A 121 3.36 0.76 -16.37
C ILE A 121 4.69 0.74 -17.10
N THR A 122 4.66 0.56 -18.42
CA THR A 122 5.84 0.75 -19.25
C THR A 122 5.96 2.24 -19.57
N PRO A 123 6.99 2.97 -19.11
CA PRO A 123 7.14 4.37 -19.44
C PRO A 123 7.32 4.50 -20.95
N SER A 124 6.41 5.17 -21.62
CA SER A 124 6.62 5.62 -22.99
C SER A 124 7.55 6.83 -22.97
N PHE A 125 8.84 6.61 -22.70
CA PHE A 125 9.81 7.67 -22.96
C PHE A 125 9.90 7.85 -24.48
N LYS A 126 9.15 8.81 -25.01
CA LYS A 126 9.48 9.40 -26.31
C LYS A 126 10.75 10.23 -26.06
N ASN A 127 11.90 9.70 -26.50
CA ASN A 127 13.10 10.52 -26.65
C ASN A 127 12.77 11.59 -27.72
N GLU A 128 12.68 12.83 -27.29
CA GLU A 128 12.76 13.99 -28.20
C GLU A 128 14.18 14.13 -28.77
#